data_f326d3d5495d21f0d9ee7b935bb80ce8
#
_entry.id   f326d3d5495d21f0d9ee7b935bb80ce8
#
_cell.length_a   1.000
_cell.length_b   1.000
_cell.length_c   1.000
_cell.angle_alpha   90.00
_cell.angle_beta   90.00
_cell.angle_gamma   90.00
#
_symmetry.space_group_name_H-M   'P 1'
#
loop_
_entity.id
_entity.type
_entity.pdbx_description
1 polymer ?
#
loop_
_entity_poly.entity_id
_entity_poly.type
_entity_poly.pdbx_seq_one_letter_code
_entity_poly.pdbx_strand_id
1 'polypeptide(L)'
;MSKVNMNTLRKGIGFFLSALVLSACSSVFDRQVEWQNVKPETFPVLTAIGQAPISLQNSQNKTQRMLMAIKASKIAAYAELAEQVYGQNINGSTTMSNLVLDNQQLQASVRGIIRGAKVVKSYPVGDSYTTELSLDFKDVYDIYIATSNRKEIKHISYY
;
A
#
# COMPACT_ATOMS: atom_id res chain seq x y z
N MET A 1 67.87 -41.35 29.03
CA MET A 1 66.50 -41.41 29.55
C MET A 1 66.13 -40.02 30.04
N SER A 2 65.36 -39.26 29.24
CA SER A 2 64.99 -37.90 29.54
C SER A 2 63.81 -37.90 30.51
N LYS A 3 63.97 -37.33 31.70
CA LYS A 3 62.88 -37.17 32.68
C LYS A 3 61.99 -36.02 32.19
N VAL A 4 60.83 -36.36 31.63
CA VAL A 4 59.81 -35.38 31.31
C VAL A 4 59.30 -34.76 32.62
N ASN A 5 59.45 -33.44 32.71
CA ASN A 5 59.10 -32.72 33.95
C ASN A 5 57.56 -32.63 34.04
N MET A 6 56.97 -33.40 34.94
CA MET A 6 55.55 -33.60 35.15
C MET A 6 54.79 -32.28 35.46
N ASN A 7 55.47 -31.23 35.96
CA ASN A 7 54.90 -29.92 36.22
C ASN A 7 54.69 -29.08 34.96
N THR A 8 55.56 -29.25 33.94
CA THR A 8 55.38 -28.57 32.64
C THR A 8 54.26 -29.23 31.83
N LEU A 9 54.10 -30.55 31.97
CA LEU A 9 53.01 -31.29 31.30
C LEU A 9 51.64 -30.89 31.88
N ARG A 10 51.52 -30.76 33.23
CA ARG A 10 50.27 -30.33 33.88
C ARG A 10 49.89 -28.89 33.55
N LYS A 11 50.83 -27.95 33.39
CA LYS A 11 50.57 -26.57 32.98
C LYS A 11 50.14 -26.49 31.52
N GLY A 12 50.73 -27.31 30.61
CA GLY A 12 50.36 -27.38 29.21
C GLY A 12 48.95 -27.94 28.99
N ILE A 13 48.54 -28.96 29.72
CA ILE A 13 47.22 -29.59 29.65
C ILE A 13 46.15 -28.61 30.17
N GLY A 14 46.41 -27.86 31.26
CA GLY A 14 45.50 -26.87 31.80
C GLY A 14 45.26 -25.69 30.85
N PHE A 15 46.27 -25.25 30.12
CA PHE A 15 46.18 -24.17 29.16
C PHE A 15 45.42 -24.61 27.90
N PHE A 16 45.58 -25.85 27.44
CA PHE A 16 44.87 -26.40 26.29
C PHE A 16 43.39 -26.66 26.60
N LEU A 17 43.06 -27.08 27.83
CA LEU A 17 41.67 -27.28 28.24
C LEU A 17 40.92 -25.95 28.39
N SER A 18 41.61 -24.88 28.83
CA SER A 18 41.04 -23.53 28.95
C SER A 18 40.75 -22.89 27.57
N ALA A 19 41.57 -23.18 26.55
CA ALA A 19 41.39 -22.68 25.19
C ALA A 19 40.19 -23.34 24.46
N LEU A 20 39.85 -24.59 24.82
CA LEU A 20 38.73 -25.32 24.22
C LEU A 20 37.35 -24.81 24.68
N VAL A 21 37.27 -24.18 25.84
CA VAL A 21 35.97 -23.69 26.39
C VAL A 21 35.58 -22.34 25.79
N LEU A 22 36.50 -21.58 25.22
CA LEU A 22 36.24 -20.26 24.61
C LEU A 22 35.71 -20.34 23.19
N SER A 23 35.74 -21.47 22.51
CA SER A 23 35.21 -21.66 21.15
C SER A 23 33.76 -22.11 21.11
N ALA A 24 33.09 -22.32 22.23
CA ALA A 24 31.69 -22.82 22.29
C ALA A 24 30.61 -21.71 22.25
N CYS A 25 30.98 -20.45 22.10
CA CYS A 25 30.02 -19.35 22.01
C CYS A 25 29.93 -18.79 20.57
N SER A 26 29.65 -19.63 19.59
CA SER A 26 29.23 -19.15 18.28
C SER A 26 27.78 -19.56 18.01
N SER A 27 26.89 -18.57 18.12
CA SER A 27 25.55 -18.47 17.55
C SER A 27 24.67 -19.74 17.63
N VAL A 28 24.07 -19.92 18.81
CA VAL A 28 23.03 -20.96 18.98
C VAL A 28 21.65 -20.51 18.47
N PHE A 29 21.51 -19.27 18.03
CA PHE A 29 20.22 -18.76 17.54
C PHE A 29 20.37 -18.19 16.13
N ASP A 30 20.01 -18.96 15.12
CA ASP A 30 19.74 -18.44 13.79
C ASP A 30 18.33 -17.87 13.78
N ARG A 31 18.22 -16.57 13.52
CA ARG A 31 16.94 -15.86 13.47
C ARG A 31 16.44 -15.81 12.05
N GLN A 32 15.55 -16.71 11.72
CA GLN A 32 14.89 -16.70 10.42
C GLN A 32 13.64 -15.82 10.46
N VAL A 33 13.63 -14.75 9.66
CA VAL A 33 12.52 -13.81 9.55
C VAL A 33 11.77 -14.08 8.26
N GLU A 34 10.55 -14.57 8.36
CA GLU A 34 9.65 -14.72 7.22
C GLU A 34 8.83 -13.44 7.02
N TRP A 35 8.99 -12.81 5.87
CA TRP A 35 8.30 -11.59 5.50
C TRP A 35 7.03 -11.88 4.72
N GLN A 36 5.91 -11.29 5.11
CA GLN A 36 4.64 -11.38 4.41
C GLN A 36 4.01 -10.01 4.27
N ASN A 37 3.33 -9.77 3.14
CA ASN A 37 2.44 -8.62 3.01
C ASN A 37 1.14 -8.92 3.76
N VAL A 38 0.89 -8.22 4.87
CA VAL A 38 -0.39 -8.29 5.57
C VAL A 38 -1.39 -7.45 4.78
N LYS A 39 -2.36 -8.12 4.17
CA LYS A 39 -3.42 -7.51 3.37
C LYS A 39 -4.72 -7.55 4.16
N PRO A 40 -5.53 -6.46 4.18
CA PRO A 40 -6.87 -6.51 4.71
C PRO A 40 -7.70 -7.60 4.03
N GLU A 41 -8.56 -8.28 4.79
CA GLU A 41 -9.44 -9.33 4.25
C GLU A 41 -10.51 -8.76 3.32
N THR A 42 -10.95 -7.53 3.59
CA THR A 42 -12.00 -6.84 2.83
C THR A 42 -11.59 -5.41 2.48
N PHE A 43 -12.05 -4.95 1.33
CA PHE A 43 -11.86 -3.58 0.87
C PHE A 43 -13.21 -2.92 0.63
N PRO A 44 -13.36 -1.60 0.90
CA PRO A 44 -14.58 -0.89 0.57
C PRO A 44 -14.71 -0.71 -0.94
N VAL A 45 -15.94 -0.80 -1.43
CA VAL A 45 -16.30 -0.29 -2.76
C VAL A 45 -16.66 1.19 -2.60
N LEU A 46 -15.86 2.06 -3.18
CA LEU A 46 -16.10 3.50 -3.17
C LEU A 46 -17.10 3.86 -4.27
N THR A 47 -18.06 4.71 -3.94
CA THR A 47 -19.05 5.21 -4.88
C THR A 47 -19.08 6.73 -4.83
N ALA A 48 -19.12 7.37 -6.00
CA ALA A 48 -19.16 8.82 -6.11
C ALA A 48 -20.24 9.27 -7.06
N ILE A 49 -20.90 10.39 -6.74
CA ILE A 49 -21.97 10.98 -7.54
C ILE A 49 -21.56 12.40 -7.90
N GLY A 50 -21.55 12.69 -9.20
CA GLY A 50 -21.34 14.05 -9.69
C GLY A 50 -22.59 14.56 -10.40
N GLN A 51 -22.90 15.85 -10.24
CA GLN A 51 -24.02 16.51 -10.85
C GLN A 51 -23.59 17.79 -11.58
N ALA A 52 -24.29 18.11 -12.65
CA ALA A 52 -24.07 19.37 -13.38
C ALA A 52 -25.38 19.89 -13.96
N PRO A 53 -25.75 21.17 -13.67
CA PRO A 53 -26.96 21.79 -14.23
C PRO A 53 -26.87 21.94 -15.75
N ILE A 54 -27.93 21.58 -16.45
CA ILE A 54 -28.01 21.65 -17.91
C ILE A 54 -28.20 23.10 -18.37
N SER A 55 -29.03 23.86 -17.66
CA SER A 55 -29.36 25.25 -18.01
C SER A 55 -28.12 26.18 -17.85
N LEU A 56 -27.20 25.89 -16.94
CA LEU A 56 -26.00 26.69 -16.70
C LEU A 56 -24.86 26.42 -17.68
N GLN A 57 -25.01 25.46 -18.61
CA GLN A 57 -23.98 25.20 -19.59
C GLN A 57 -23.97 26.29 -20.69
N ASN A 58 -22.77 26.76 -21.02
CA ASN A 58 -22.56 27.87 -21.95
C ASN A 58 -22.76 27.45 -23.43
N SER A 59 -24.02 27.30 -23.87
CA SER A 59 -24.38 27.09 -25.26
C SER A 59 -25.83 27.52 -25.54
N GLN A 60 -26.10 28.03 -26.74
CA GLN A 60 -27.43 28.32 -27.21
C GLN A 60 -28.20 27.04 -27.60
N ASN A 61 -27.50 25.98 -27.98
CA ASN A 61 -28.08 24.72 -28.42
C ASN A 61 -28.39 23.80 -27.22
N LYS A 62 -29.67 23.39 -27.10
CA LYS A 62 -30.11 22.50 -26.00
C LYS A 62 -29.37 21.18 -25.97
N THR A 63 -29.15 20.55 -27.11
CA THR A 63 -28.41 19.25 -27.18
C THR A 63 -26.96 19.43 -26.75
N GLN A 64 -26.33 20.54 -27.15
CA GLN A 64 -24.94 20.82 -26.73
C GLN A 64 -24.85 21.10 -25.25
N ARG A 65 -25.80 21.85 -24.64
CA ARG A 65 -25.86 22.02 -23.18
C ARG A 65 -25.94 20.68 -22.45
N MET A 66 -26.81 19.77 -22.93
CA MET A 66 -26.92 18.43 -22.35
C MET A 66 -25.59 17.67 -22.44
N LEU A 67 -24.90 17.65 -23.56
CA LEU A 67 -23.60 16.99 -23.73
C LEU A 67 -22.53 17.60 -22.83
N MET A 68 -22.56 18.92 -22.62
CA MET A 68 -21.67 19.60 -21.71
C MET A 68 -21.97 19.20 -20.25
N ALA A 69 -23.25 19.14 -19.86
CA ALA A 69 -23.67 18.70 -18.52
C ALA A 69 -23.28 17.23 -18.24
N ILE A 70 -23.40 16.33 -19.23
CA ILE A 70 -22.90 14.94 -19.14
C ILE A 70 -21.40 14.92 -18.81
N LYS A 71 -20.60 15.69 -19.54
CA LYS A 71 -19.15 15.77 -19.29
C LYS A 71 -18.84 16.39 -17.93
N ALA A 72 -19.52 17.47 -17.56
CA ALA A 72 -19.31 18.16 -16.29
C ALA A 72 -19.70 17.29 -15.10
N SER A 73 -20.84 16.58 -15.16
CA SER A 73 -21.25 15.65 -14.10
C SER A 73 -20.24 14.51 -13.91
N LYS A 74 -19.69 13.98 -15.00
CA LYS A 74 -18.66 12.95 -14.97
C LYS A 74 -17.37 13.47 -14.31
N ILE A 75 -16.94 14.68 -14.64
CA ILE A 75 -15.76 15.33 -14.01
C ILE A 75 -16.00 15.52 -12.51
N ALA A 76 -17.18 15.99 -12.11
CA ALA A 76 -17.55 16.16 -10.71
C ALA A 76 -17.53 14.83 -9.95
N ALA A 77 -18.05 13.74 -10.56
CA ALA A 77 -18.01 12.42 -9.97
C ALA A 77 -16.57 11.89 -9.79
N TYR A 78 -15.68 12.14 -10.75
CA TYR A 78 -14.27 11.77 -10.62
C TYR A 78 -13.54 12.58 -9.53
N ALA A 79 -13.88 13.86 -9.38
CA ALA A 79 -13.31 14.69 -8.30
C ALA A 79 -13.71 14.14 -6.93
N GLU A 80 -14.99 13.87 -6.72
CA GLU A 80 -15.52 13.27 -5.50
C GLU A 80 -14.88 11.89 -5.23
N LEU A 81 -14.76 11.03 -6.24
CA LEU A 81 -14.10 9.73 -6.10
C LEU A 81 -12.62 9.87 -5.71
N ALA A 82 -11.93 10.86 -6.28
CA ALA A 82 -10.55 11.13 -5.95
C ALA A 82 -10.38 11.55 -4.48
N GLU A 83 -11.26 12.42 -3.97
CA GLU A 83 -11.26 12.82 -2.56
C GLU A 83 -11.46 11.61 -1.65
N GLN A 84 -12.40 10.73 -1.97
CA GLN A 84 -12.62 9.49 -1.22
C GLN A 84 -11.40 8.57 -1.24
N VAL A 85 -10.76 8.34 -2.40
CA VAL A 85 -9.55 7.51 -2.52
C VAL A 85 -8.40 8.08 -1.73
N TYR A 86 -8.12 9.38 -1.86
CA TYR A 86 -7.01 10.01 -1.15
C TYR A 86 -7.24 10.12 0.36
N GLY A 87 -8.49 10.18 0.80
CA GLY A 87 -8.88 10.16 2.21
C GLY A 87 -8.79 8.79 2.88
N GLN A 88 -8.68 7.69 2.11
CA GLN A 88 -8.63 6.33 2.69
C GLN A 88 -7.39 6.12 3.56
N ASN A 89 -7.63 5.53 4.73
CA ASN A 89 -6.56 5.12 5.63
C ASN A 89 -5.99 3.76 5.16
N ILE A 90 -4.67 3.65 5.09
CA ILE A 90 -3.98 2.47 4.55
C ILE A 90 -3.53 1.51 5.65
N ASN A 91 -3.03 2.03 6.76
CA ASN A 91 -2.40 1.22 7.82
C ASN A 91 -2.72 1.70 9.24
N GLY A 92 -3.89 2.32 9.43
CA GLY A 92 -4.34 2.84 10.73
C GLY A 92 -3.75 4.21 11.11
N SER A 93 -2.67 4.66 10.48
CA SER A 93 -1.99 5.92 10.82
C SER A 93 -1.71 6.83 9.63
N THR A 94 -1.80 6.33 8.41
CA THR A 94 -1.40 7.06 7.20
C THR A 94 -2.48 6.96 6.14
N THR A 95 -2.86 8.11 5.56
CA THR A 95 -3.81 8.17 4.44
C THR A 95 -3.11 8.01 3.09
N MET A 96 -3.87 7.64 2.06
CA MET A 96 -3.36 7.56 0.69
C MET A 96 -2.79 8.91 0.22
N SER A 97 -3.38 10.03 0.61
CA SER A 97 -2.88 11.37 0.27
C SER A 97 -1.45 11.59 0.76
N ASN A 98 -1.12 11.19 1.98
CA ASN A 98 0.25 11.32 2.51
C ASN A 98 1.24 10.43 1.78
N LEU A 99 0.84 9.21 1.42
CA LEU A 99 1.71 8.26 0.72
C LEU A 99 2.07 8.70 -0.70
N VAL A 100 1.18 9.38 -1.41
CA VAL A 100 1.42 9.87 -2.77
C VAL A 100 2.26 11.15 -2.82
N LEU A 101 2.35 11.91 -1.72
CA LEU A 101 3.16 13.14 -1.67
C LEU A 101 4.64 12.85 -1.93
N ASP A 102 5.15 11.76 -1.39
CA ASP A 102 6.57 11.40 -1.47
C ASP A 102 6.86 10.41 -2.61
N ASN A 103 5.83 9.95 -3.35
CA ASN A 103 5.98 8.93 -4.39
C ASN A 103 5.19 9.27 -5.65
N GLN A 104 5.89 9.91 -6.62
CA GLN A 104 5.29 10.31 -7.91
C GLN A 104 4.76 9.13 -8.73
N GLN A 105 5.43 7.97 -8.67
CA GLN A 105 4.98 6.78 -9.39
C GLN A 105 3.67 6.25 -8.82
N LEU A 106 3.57 6.16 -7.49
CA LEU A 106 2.31 5.80 -6.81
C LEU A 106 1.20 6.78 -7.16
N GLN A 107 1.48 8.10 -7.11
CA GLN A 107 0.52 9.14 -7.46
C GLN A 107 -0.02 8.97 -8.89
N ALA A 108 0.86 8.75 -9.86
CA ALA A 108 0.46 8.54 -11.25
C ALA A 108 -0.41 7.28 -11.42
N SER A 109 -0.05 6.20 -10.75
CA SER A 109 -0.78 4.94 -10.78
C SER A 109 -2.17 5.06 -10.15
N VAL A 110 -2.28 5.68 -8.98
CA VAL A 110 -3.57 5.93 -8.30
C VAL A 110 -4.48 6.80 -9.16
N ARG A 111 -3.95 7.86 -9.77
CA ARG A 111 -4.71 8.68 -10.74
C ARG A 111 -5.21 7.86 -11.93
N GLY A 112 -4.39 6.93 -12.41
CA GLY A 112 -4.77 6.02 -13.51
C GLY A 112 -5.96 5.14 -13.12
N ILE A 113 -5.95 4.57 -11.92
CA ILE A 113 -7.04 3.74 -11.39
C ILE A 113 -8.32 4.56 -11.22
N ILE A 114 -8.24 5.76 -10.63
CA ILE A 114 -9.41 6.64 -10.48
C ILE A 114 -10.04 6.94 -11.84
N ARG A 115 -9.24 7.26 -12.87
CA ARG A 115 -9.74 7.48 -14.24
C ARG A 115 -10.36 6.25 -14.87
N GLY A 116 -9.95 5.07 -14.45
CA GLY A 116 -10.49 3.77 -14.88
C GLY A 116 -11.74 3.33 -14.11
N ALA A 117 -12.22 4.12 -13.12
CA ALA A 117 -13.40 3.78 -12.34
C ALA A 117 -14.62 3.53 -13.22
N LYS A 118 -15.44 2.56 -12.80
CA LYS A 118 -16.63 2.13 -13.54
C LYS A 118 -17.72 3.18 -13.47
N VAL A 119 -18.22 3.63 -14.62
CA VAL A 119 -19.48 4.39 -14.71
C VAL A 119 -20.63 3.41 -14.49
N VAL A 120 -21.33 3.54 -13.37
CA VAL A 120 -22.46 2.68 -13.01
C VAL A 120 -23.72 3.15 -13.74
N LYS A 121 -23.98 4.47 -13.64
CA LYS A 121 -25.13 5.11 -14.28
C LYS A 121 -24.79 6.53 -14.69
N SER A 122 -25.53 7.03 -15.70
CA SER A 122 -25.47 8.42 -16.14
C SER A 122 -26.83 8.81 -16.71
N TYR A 123 -27.52 9.77 -16.06
CA TYR A 123 -28.93 10.07 -16.35
C TYR A 123 -29.31 11.49 -15.92
N PRO A 124 -30.35 12.09 -16.53
CA PRO A 124 -30.88 13.39 -16.16
C PRO A 124 -31.76 13.30 -14.90
N VAL A 125 -31.66 14.29 -14.02
CA VAL A 125 -32.54 14.50 -12.85
C VAL A 125 -32.96 15.97 -12.83
N GLY A 126 -34.21 16.25 -13.18
CA GLY A 126 -34.71 17.63 -13.34
C GLY A 126 -33.87 18.41 -14.36
N ASP A 127 -33.31 19.55 -13.95
CA ASP A 127 -32.40 20.35 -14.78
C ASP A 127 -30.92 19.95 -14.64
N SER A 128 -30.61 18.88 -13.94
CA SER A 128 -29.25 18.41 -13.76
C SER A 128 -29.00 17.08 -14.46
N TYR A 129 -27.75 16.88 -14.91
CA TYR A 129 -27.27 15.58 -15.34
C TYR A 129 -26.45 14.96 -14.21
N THR A 130 -26.71 13.70 -13.88
CA THR A 130 -26.08 12.96 -12.78
C THR A 130 -25.24 11.82 -13.33
N THR A 131 -24.04 11.63 -12.81
CA THR A 131 -23.15 10.50 -13.11
C THR A 131 -22.75 9.82 -11.81
N GLU A 132 -22.89 8.49 -11.77
CA GLU A 132 -22.48 7.64 -10.67
C GLU A 132 -21.26 6.81 -11.07
N LEU A 133 -20.21 6.83 -10.25
CA LEU A 133 -19.00 6.02 -10.38
C LEU A 133 -18.88 5.00 -9.26
N SER A 134 -18.18 3.90 -9.54
CA SER A 134 -17.82 2.89 -8.55
C SER A 134 -16.37 2.45 -8.77
N LEU A 135 -15.64 2.25 -7.67
CA LEU A 135 -14.27 1.79 -7.64
C LEU A 135 -14.07 0.83 -6.46
N ASP A 136 -13.52 -0.36 -6.71
CA ASP A 136 -13.02 -1.22 -5.66
C ASP A 136 -11.68 -0.68 -5.13
N PHE A 137 -11.63 -0.34 -3.85
CA PHE A 137 -10.40 0.20 -3.25
C PHE A 137 -9.26 -0.82 -3.23
N LYS A 138 -9.57 -2.10 -3.41
CA LYS A 138 -8.59 -3.17 -3.58
C LYS A 138 -7.57 -2.86 -4.69
N ASP A 139 -8.04 -2.32 -5.83
CA ASP A 139 -7.18 -2.00 -6.97
C ASP A 139 -6.13 -0.93 -6.61
N VAL A 140 -6.54 0.07 -5.81
CA VAL A 140 -5.65 1.12 -5.30
C VAL A 140 -4.65 0.54 -4.30
N TYR A 141 -5.12 -0.32 -3.40
CA TYR A 141 -4.28 -0.96 -2.39
C TYR A 141 -3.24 -1.89 -3.02
N ASP A 142 -3.61 -2.68 -4.02
CA ASP A 142 -2.69 -3.58 -4.72
C ASP A 142 -1.54 -2.80 -5.41
N ILE A 143 -1.83 -1.65 -6.01
CA ILE A 143 -0.79 -0.74 -6.56
C ILE A 143 0.10 -0.16 -5.46
N TYR A 144 -0.47 0.22 -4.33
CA TYR A 144 0.32 0.70 -3.19
C TYR A 144 1.31 -0.36 -2.72
N ILE A 145 0.88 -1.61 -2.53
CA ILE A 145 1.77 -2.71 -2.13
C ILE A 145 2.85 -2.97 -3.18
N ALA A 146 2.49 -2.98 -4.47
CA ALA A 146 3.45 -3.18 -5.55
C ALA A 146 4.52 -2.08 -5.64
N THR A 147 4.15 -0.84 -5.30
CA THR A 147 5.03 0.33 -5.40
C THR A 147 5.84 0.58 -4.13
N SER A 148 5.31 0.19 -2.96
CA SER A 148 5.95 0.49 -1.65
C SER A 148 7.04 -0.49 -1.25
N ASN A 149 7.18 -1.66 -1.90
CA ASN A 149 8.09 -2.75 -1.50
C ASN A 149 7.98 -3.12 0.00
N ARG A 150 6.86 -2.81 0.64
CA ARG A 150 6.68 -2.95 2.08
C ARG A 150 6.38 -4.40 2.41
N LYS A 151 7.35 -5.06 3.02
CA LYS A 151 7.17 -6.41 3.58
C LYS A 151 7.07 -6.28 5.11
N GLU A 152 6.09 -6.92 5.71
CA GLU A 152 5.98 -7.05 7.16
C GLU A 152 6.48 -8.43 7.61
N ILE A 153 6.97 -8.51 8.85
CA ILE A 153 7.47 -9.77 9.41
C ILE A 153 6.26 -10.67 9.70
N LYS A 154 6.16 -11.79 9.01
CA LYS A 154 5.12 -12.79 9.20
C LYS A 154 5.37 -13.64 10.42
N HIS A 155 6.60 -14.10 10.60
CA HIS A 155 7.01 -14.99 11.68
C HIS A 155 8.50 -14.85 11.95
N ILE A 156 8.88 -15.02 13.21
CA ILE A 156 10.28 -15.10 13.64
C ILE A 156 10.46 -16.46 14.29
N SER A 157 11.30 -17.32 13.70
CA SER A 157 11.70 -18.59 14.27
C SER A 157 13.10 -18.47 14.88
N TYR A 158 13.28 -19.04 16.06
CA TYR A 158 14.58 -19.18 16.72
C TYR A 158 14.91 -20.66 16.78
N TYR A 159 16.05 -21.07 16.23
CA TYR A 159 16.57 -22.43 16.25
C TYR A 159 17.86 -22.49 17.07
#